data_eb7ceefce92762bf76b8291ba8749eea
#
_entry.id   eb7ceefce92762bf76b8291ba8749eea
#
_cell.length_a   1.000
_cell.length_b   1.000
_cell.length_c   1.000
_cell.angle_alpha   90.00
_cell.angle_beta   90.00
_cell.angle_gamma   90.00
#
_symmetry.space_group_name_H-M   'P 1'
#
loop_
_entity.id
_entity.type
_entity.pdbx_description
1 polymer ?
#
loop_
_entity_poly.entity_id
_entity_poly.type
_entity_poly.pdbx_seq_one_letter_code
_entity_poly.pdbx_strand_id
1 'polypeptide(L)'
;MSEGQLLGYARVSTDHQSLDQQTDALTAAGVDVGRVYSDRFTGASTSEQRPGLAALLDYAREGDVIVVVGIDRLGRNAAEVMLTIRDLGQRGIVLRSLREGIDTSNATGRMIAGVLASLAELELELQRERRAAAIAARKARNIPVGRPRVLRPDQVALAKRMRDAGEPVPVIAETLGVSRATLYRTLAEDGSK
;
A
#
# COMPACT_ATOMS: atom_id res chain seq x y z
N MET A 1 7.15 -20.71 -30.83
CA MET A 1 6.65 -20.29 -29.49
C MET A 1 7.91 -19.93 -28.74
N SER A 2 8.11 -18.66 -28.39
CA SER A 2 9.25 -18.26 -27.53
C SER A 2 9.04 -18.85 -26.15
N GLU A 3 10.04 -19.53 -25.63
CA GLU A 3 10.03 -19.94 -24.23
C GLU A 3 9.84 -18.69 -23.35
N GLY A 4 8.90 -18.75 -22.39
CA GLY A 4 8.64 -17.65 -21.47
C GLY A 4 9.91 -17.31 -20.66
N GLN A 5 10.10 -16.03 -20.39
CA GLN A 5 11.28 -15.56 -19.67
C GLN A 5 11.10 -15.74 -18.16
N LEU A 6 12.22 -16.02 -17.45
CA LEU A 6 12.26 -15.99 -15.99
C LEU A 6 12.54 -14.55 -15.53
N LEU A 7 11.64 -13.99 -14.75
CA LEU A 7 11.70 -12.63 -14.20
C LEU A 7 11.70 -12.73 -12.67
N GLY A 8 12.63 -12.07 -12.00
CA GLY A 8 12.73 -12.10 -10.54
C GLY A 8 12.12 -10.87 -9.89
N TYR A 9 11.51 -11.04 -8.71
CA TYR A 9 11.12 -9.91 -7.89
C TYR A 9 11.56 -10.10 -6.44
N ALA A 10 12.23 -9.06 -5.91
CA ALA A 10 12.70 -8.99 -4.54
C ALA A 10 12.15 -7.75 -3.83
N ARG A 11 11.86 -7.86 -2.53
CA ARG A 11 11.39 -6.73 -1.72
C ARG A 11 12.01 -6.76 -0.33
N VAL A 12 12.56 -5.63 0.10
CA VAL A 12 13.18 -5.48 1.43
C VAL A 12 12.67 -4.25 2.16
N SER A 13 12.68 -4.29 3.49
CA SER A 13 12.24 -3.14 4.30
C SER A 13 13.33 -2.08 4.44
N THR A 14 14.58 -2.45 4.77
CA THR A 14 15.69 -1.48 4.96
C THR A 14 17.07 -2.13 4.86
N ASP A 15 17.16 -3.45 4.82
CA ASP A 15 18.41 -4.19 4.94
C ASP A 15 18.99 -4.57 3.57
N HIS A 16 20.18 -4.06 3.24
CA HIS A 16 20.89 -4.39 2.00
C HIS A 16 21.22 -5.89 1.92
N GLN A 17 21.63 -6.51 3.05
CA GLN A 17 22.00 -7.90 3.12
C GLN A 17 20.85 -8.84 2.75
N SER A 18 19.60 -8.44 3.08
CA SER A 18 18.38 -9.18 2.73
C SER A 18 18.05 -9.12 1.24
N LEU A 19 18.44 -8.06 0.52
CA LEU A 19 18.21 -7.95 -0.93
C LEU A 19 19.20 -8.85 -1.69
N ASP A 20 20.46 -8.84 -1.31
CA ASP A 20 21.49 -9.67 -1.93
C ASP A 20 21.16 -11.15 -1.78
N GLN A 21 20.74 -11.59 -0.58
CA GLN A 21 20.29 -12.96 -0.33
C GLN A 21 19.08 -13.37 -1.20
N GLN A 22 18.11 -12.46 -1.40
CA GLN A 22 16.98 -12.74 -2.29
C GLN A 22 17.43 -12.83 -3.75
N THR A 23 18.31 -11.94 -4.19
CA THR A 23 18.86 -11.96 -5.54
C THR A 23 19.64 -13.24 -5.80
N ASP A 24 20.46 -13.69 -4.87
CA ASP A 24 21.20 -14.95 -4.95
C ASP A 24 20.25 -16.15 -5.07
N ALA A 25 19.18 -16.19 -4.26
CA ALA A 25 18.18 -17.26 -4.32
C ALA A 25 17.43 -17.28 -5.66
N LEU A 26 17.07 -16.11 -6.19
CA LEU A 26 16.43 -15.98 -7.51
C LEU A 26 17.36 -16.41 -8.63
N THR A 27 18.64 -16.04 -8.56
CA THR A 27 19.66 -16.43 -9.54
C THR A 27 19.92 -17.93 -9.48
N ALA A 28 19.99 -18.53 -8.30
CA ALA A 28 20.08 -19.98 -8.13
C ALA A 28 18.86 -20.73 -8.71
N ALA A 29 17.70 -20.08 -8.75
CA ALA A 29 16.48 -20.59 -9.41
C ALA A 29 16.44 -20.38 -10.91
N GLY A 30 17.51 -19.82 -11.51
CA GLY A 30 17.67 -19.63 -12.96
C GLY A 30 17.26 -18.25 -13.49
N VAL A 31 16.96 -17.28 -12.61
CA VAL A 31 16.66 -15.91 -13.04
C VAL A 31 17.98 -15.19 -13.37
N ASP A 32 18.02 -14.54 -14.54
CA ASP A 32 19.14 -13.65 -14.90
C ASP A 32 19.17 -12.43 -13.97
N VAL A 33 20.35 -12.07 -13.46
CA VAL A 33 20.52 -10.92 -12.55
C VAL A 33 19.98 -9.63 -13.15
N GLY A 34 20.16 -9.43 -14.47
CA GLY A 34 19.64 -8.26 -15.17
C GLY A 34 18.11 -8.22 -15.28
N ARG A 35 17.43 -9.29 -14.88
CA ARG A 35 15.96 -9.43 -14.88
C ARG A 35 15.37 -9.53 -13.48
N VAL A 36 16.12 -9.15 -12.47
CA VAL A 36 15.64 -9.03 -11.09
C VAL A 36 15.19 -7.61 -10.82
N TYR A 37 13.90 -7.44 -10.63
CA TYR A 37 13.28 -6.18 -10.22
C TYR A 37 13.21 -6.12 -8.70
N SER A 38 13.42 -4.95 -8.13
CA SER A 38 13.41 -4.83 -6.67
C SER A 38 12.77 -3.54 -6.17
N ASP A 39 12.15 -3.63 -4.98
CA ASP A 39 11.66 -2.49 -4.23
C ASP A 39 12.27 -2.44 -2.83
N ARG A 40 12.63 -1.24 -2.39
CA ARG A 40 13.11 -0.97 -1.03
C ARG A 40 12.09 -0.11 -0.30
N PHE A 41 11.65 -0.57 0.86
CA PHE A 41 10.80 0.21 1.76
C PHE A 41 11.68 1.05 2.69
N THR A 42 11.68 2.37 2.53
CA THR A 42 12.15 3.28 3.57
C THR A 42 10.94 3.70 4.40
N GLY A 43 11.07 3.79 5.73
CA GLY A 43 9.97 4.13 6.64
C GLY A 43 9.32 5.51 6.39
N ALA A 44 9.86 6.30 5.46
CA ALA A 44 9.33 7.60 5.01
C ALA A 44 8.54 7.52 3.69
N SER A 45 8.58 6.40 2.97
CA SER A 45 7.83 6.27 1.72
C SER A 45 6.36 6.02 2.04
N THR A 46 5.52 6.97 1.64
CA THR A 46 4.07 6.75 1.54
C THR A 46 3.82 5.50 0.72
N SER A 47 2.96 4.66 1.23
CA SER A 47 2.74 3.25 0.92
C SER A 47 2.36 2.89 -0.52
N GLU A 48 2.40 3.80 -1.47
CA GLU A 48 1.82 3.64 -2.81
C GLU A 48 2.83 3.34 -3.93
N GLN A 49 4.13 3.47 -3.68
CA GLN A 49 5.12 3.37 -4.75
C GLN A 49 5.93 2.07 -4.65
N ARG A 50 5.60 1.13 -5.53
CA ARG A 50 6.36 -0.08 -5.80
C ARG A 50 6.83 -0.05 -7.27
N PRO A 51 7.75 0.86 -7.62
CA PRO A 51 8.17 1.07 -8.99
C PRO A 51 8.79 -0.19 -9.60
N GLY A 52 9.49 -1.00 -8.81
CA GLY A 52 10.08 -2.26 -9.27
C GLY A 52 9.02 -3.29 -9.64
N LEU A 53 8.00 -3.49 -8.79
CA LEU A 53 6.90 -4.38 -9.13
C LEU A 53 6.10 -3.87 -10.32
N ALA A 54 5.82 -2.58 -10.36
CA ALA A 54 5.09 -1.97 -11.47
C ALA A 54 5.85 -2.16 -12.80
N ALA A 55 7.15 -1.91 -12.84
CA ALA A 55 8.00 -2.12 -14.00
C ALA A 55 8.05 -3.60 -14.42
N LEU A 56 8.14 -4.52 -13.45
CA LEU A 56 8.08 -5.96 -13.71
C LEU A 56 6.76 -6.35 -14.39
N LEU A 57 5.63 -5.90 -13.80
CA LEU A 57 4.30 -6.23 -14.32
C LEU A 57 4.04 -5.59 -15.70
N ASP A 58 4.59 -4.42 -15.97
CA ASP A 58 4.51 -3.79 -17.29
C ASP A 58 5.36 -4.52 -18.33
N TYR A 59 6.51 -5.04 -17.93
CA TYR A 59 7.40 -5.79 -18.82
C TYR A 59 6.90 -7.20 -19.12
N ALA A 60 6.36 -7.91 -18.12
CA ALA A 60 5.97 -9.33 -18.22
C ALA A 60 4.87 -9.57 -19.25
N ARG A 61 4.98 -10.66 -20.01
CA ARG A 61 4.06 -11.08 -21.07
C ARG A 61 3.48 -12.46 -20.76
N GLU A 62 2.43 -12.82 -21.47
CA GLU A 62 1.86 -14.18 -21.43
C GLU A 62 2.93 -15.25 -21.68
N GLY A 63 2.95 -16.27 -20.83
CA GLY A 63 3.94 -17.35 -20.85
C GLY A 63 5.21 -17.07 -20.03
N ASP A 64 5.46 -15.84 -19.57
CA ASP A 64 6.58 -15.54 -18.68
C ASP A 64 6.35 -16.12 -17.29
N VAL A 65 7.46 -16.33 -16.55
CA VAL A 65 7.46 -16.86 -15.18
C VAL A 65 8.02 -15.82 -14.23
N ILE A 66 7.21 -15.31 -13.32
CA ILE A 66 7.67 -14.46 -12.23
C ILE A 66 8.08 -15.33 -11.06
N VAL A 67 9.33 -15.21 -10.62
CA VAL A 67 9.92 -15.94 -9.50
C VAL A 67 10.08 -15.01 -8.32
N VAL A 68 9.59 -15.43 -7.16
CA VAL A 68 9.76 -14.74 -5.88
C VAL A 68 10.31 -15.68 -4.81
N VAL A 69 11.05 -15.16 -3.85
CA VAL A 69 11.52 -15.97 -2.72
C VAL A 69 10.35 -16.41 -1.84
N GLY A 70 9.34 -15.57 -1.69
CA GLY A 70 8.10 -15.87 -0.99
C GLY A 70 6.95 -15.01 -1.47
N ILE A 71 5.71 -15.52 -1.39
CA ILE A 71 4.50 -14.81 -1.86
C ILE A 71 4.27 -13.48 -1.13
N ASP A 72 4.76 -13.34 0.12
CA ASP A 72 4.69 -12.11 0.89
C ASP A 72 5.50 -10.95 0.28
N ARG A 73 6.35 -11.22 -0.69
CA ARG A 73 7.04 -10.18 -1.47
C ARG A 73 6.08 -9.44 -2.40
N LEU A 74 5.04 -10.11 -2.91
CA LEU A 74 4.10 -9.56 -3.89
C LEU A 74 3.11 -8.54 -3.33
N GLY A 75 2.90 -8.48 -1.99
CA GLY A 75 1.97 -7.55 -1.36
C GLY A 75 2.42 -7.13 0.05
N ARG A 76 1.75 -6.12 0.61
CA ARG A 76 1.94 -5.66 2.01
C ARG A 76 1.02 -6.38 2.97
N ASN A 77 -0.03 -6.97 2.46
CA ASN A 77 -1.01 -7.77 3.17
C ASN A 77 -1.51 -8.89 2.26
N ALA A 78 -2.20 -9.86 2.83
CA ALA A 78 -2.71 -11.01 2.11
C ALA A 78 -3.53 -10.60 0.88
N ALA A 79 -4.37 -9.60 1.00
CA ALA A 79 -5.23 -9.13 -0.08
C ALA A 79 -4.48 -8.59 -1.30
N GLU A 80 -3.44 -7.78 -1.09
CA GLU A 80 -2.60 -7.30 -2.19
C GLU A 80 -1.87 -8.45 -2.89
N VAL A 81 -1.33 -9.40 -2.11
CA VAL A 81 -0.69 -10.61 -2.65
C VAL A 81 -1.65 -11.35 -3.58
N MET A 82 -2.89 -11.51 -3.15
CA MET A 82 -3.89 -12.26 -3.89
C MET A 82 -4.37 -11.56 -5.15
N LEU A 83 -4.57 -10.24 -5.08
CA LEU A 83 -4.89 -9.45 -6.26
C LEU A 83 -3.78 -9.57 -7.31
N THR A 84 -2.52 -9.53 -6.86
CA THR A 84 -1.37 -9.73 -7.77
C THR A 84 -1.37 -11.14 -8.37
N ILE A 85 -1.56 -12.19 -7.57
CA ILE A 85 -1.62 -13.57 -8.06
C ILE A 85 -2.75 -13.75 -9.08
N ARG A 86 -3.93 -13.17 -8.81
CA ARG A 86 -5.07 -13.24 -9.72
C ARG A 86 -4.80 -12.51 -11.03
N ASP A 87 -4.22 -11.31 -10.96
CA ASP A 87 -3.84 -10.53 -12.15
C ASP A 87 -2.85 -11.30 -13.03
N LEU A 88 -1.81 -11.87 -12.43
CA LEU A 88 -0.84 -12.72 -13.15
C LEU A 88 -1.55 -13.90 -13.84
N GLY A 89 -2.44 -14.58 -13.15
CA GLY A 89 -3.20 -15.69 -13.70
C GLY A 89 -4.09 -15.27 -14.88
N GLN A 90 -4.78 -14.12 -14.79
CA GLN A 90 -5.60 -13.58 -15.88
C GLN A 90 -4.77 -13.18 -17.10
N ARG A 91 -3.52 -12.77 -16.89
CA ARG A 91 -2.57 -12.39 -17.94
C ARG A 91 -1.79 -13.57 -18.50
N GLY A 92 -2.05 -14.81 -18.03
CA GLY A 92 -1.32 -15.99 -18.46
C GLY A 92 0.15 -16.02 -18.02
N ILE A 93 0.50 -15.26 -16.96
CA ILE A 93 1.83 -15.20 -16.39
C ILE A 93 1.92 -16.21 -15.25
N VAL A 94 2.95 -17.05 -15.26
CA VAL A 94 3.18 -18.06 -14.23
C VAL A 94 3.85 -17.42 -13.01
N LEU A 95 3.38 -17.76 -11.82
CA LEU A 95 4.05 -17.41 -10.56
C LEU A 95 4.75 -18.64 -9.98
N ARG A 96 6.01 -18.48 -9.59
CA ARG A 96 6.78 -19.46 -8.84
C ARG A 96 7.29 -18.85 -7.55
N SER A 97 6.91 -19.43 -6.41
CA SER A 97 7.41 -19.05 -5.08
C SER A 97 8.32 -20.14 -4.53
N LEU A 98 9.56 -19.76 -4.21
CA LEU A 98 10.60 -20.71 -3.81
C LEU A 98 10.33 -21.27 -2.41
N ARG A 99 9.97 -20.41 -1.46
CA ARG A 99 9.77 -20.79 -0.05
C ARG A 99 8.55 -21.67 0.16
N GLU A 100 7.44 -21.33 -0.48
CA GLU A 100 6.17 -22.05 -0.34
C GLU A 100 6.05 -23.22 -1.33
N GLY A 101 6.97 -23.36 -2.29
CA GLY A 101 6.92 -24.40 -3.32
C GLY A 101 5.71 -24.26 -4.26
N ILE A 102 5.17 -23.04 -4.40
CA ILE A 102 4.03 -22.77 -5.27
C ILE A 102 4.53 -22.56 -6.71
N ASP A 103 3.89 -23.26 -7.66
CA ASP A 103 4.11 -23.07 -9.10
C ASP A 103 2.75 -23.11 -9.80
N THR A 104 2.31 -21.96 -10.32
CA THR A 104 1.00 -21.84 -10.97
C THR A 104 0.97 -22.38 -12.40
N SER A 105 2.08 -22.90 -12.91
CA SER A 105 2.10 -23.61 -14.19
C SER A 105 1.30 -24.92 -14.14
N ASN A 106 1.25 -25.57 -12.98
CA ASN A 106 0.52 -26.82 -12.76
C ASN A 106 -0.87 -26.59 -12.13
N ALA A 107 -1.76 -27.58 -12.23
CA ALA A 107 -3.13 -27.49 -11.72
C ALA A 107 -3.20 -27.29 -10.20
N THR A 108 -2.33 -27.98 -9.45
CA THR A 108 -2.27 -27.88 -7.98
C THR A 108 -1.87 -26.48 -7.53
N GLY A 109 -0.83 -25.92 -8.12
CA GLY A 109 -0.40 -24.54 -7.82
C GLY A 109 -1.47 -23.50 -8.16
N ARG A 110 -2.17 -23.65 -9.29
CA ARG A 110 -3.31 -22.79 -9.64
C ARG A 110 -4.46 -22.92 -8.63
N MET A 111 -4.77 -24.12 -8.20
CA MET A 111 -5.80 -24.36 -7.17
C MET A 111 -5.41 -23.70 -5.85
N ILE A 112 -4.17 -23.88 -5.37
CA ILE A 112 -3.67 -23.25 -4.15
C ILE A 112 -3.72 -21.72 -4.28
N ALA A 113 -3.26 -21.18 -5.39
CA ALA A 113 -3.34 -19.74 -5.66
C ALA A 113 -4.78 -19.22 -5.63
N GLY A 114 -5.74 -19.97 -6.21
CA GLY A 114 -7.17 -19.66 -6.16
C GLY A 114 -7.76 -19.65 -4.75
N VAL A 115 -7.46 -20.68 -3.95
CA VAL A 115 -7.89 -20.74 -2.53
C VAL A 115 -7.34 -19.58 -1.74
N LEU A 116 -6.05 -19.35 -1.89
CA LEU A 116 -5.42 -18.21 -1.28
C LEU A 116 -6.08 -16.88 -1.74
N ALA A 117 -6.39 -16.68 -3.01
CA ALA A 117 -7.10 -15.51 -3.51
C ALA A 117 -8.47 -15.33 -2.82
N SER A 118 -9.25 -16.37 -2.68
CA SER A 118 -10.55 -16.32 -2.01
C SER A 118 -10.43 -15.97 -0.52
N LEU A 119 -9.43 -16.51 0.17
CA LEU A 119 -9.20 -16.19 1.59
C LEU A 119 -8.86 -14.71 1.80
N ALA A 120 -8.15 -14.11 0.89
CA ALA A 120 -7.82 -12.70 1.04
C ALA A 120 -8.95 -11.77 0.66
N GLU A 121 -9.80 -12.14 -0.29
CA GLU A 121 -11.04 -11.41 -0.54
C GLU A 121 -11.90 -11.41 0.75
N LEU A 122 -12.02 -12.55 1.41
CA LEU A 122 -12.71 -12.66 2.69
C LEU A 122 -12.07 -11.79 3.79
N GLU A 123 -10.74 -11.81 3.92
CA GLU A 123 -10.05 -10.95 4.88
C GLU A 123 -10.28 -9.45 4.64
N LEU A 124 -10.30 -9.02 3.37
CA LEU A 124 -10.62 -7.63 3.00
C LEU A 124 -12.06 -7.26 3.39
N GLU A 125 -13.00 -8.15 3.14
CA GLU A 125 -14.40 -7.96 3.46
C GLU A 125 -14.60 -7.82 4.97
N LEU A 126 -14.05 -8.73 5.76
CA LEU A 126 -14.05 -8.67 7.22
C LEU A 126 -13.38 -7.39 7.77
N GLN A 127 -12.29 -6.93 7.16
CA GLN A 127 -11.66 -5.67 7.55
C GLN A 127 -12.53 -4.46 7.25
N ARG A 128 -13.24 -4.44 6.11
CA ARG A 128 -14.20 -3.37 5.76
C ARG A 128 -15.36 -3.33 6.75
N GLU A 129 -15.93 -4.48 7.07
CA GLU A 129 -17.00 -4.61 8.07
C GLU A 129 -16.56 -4.11 9.45
N ARG A 130 -15.39 -4.56 9.93
CA ARG A 130 -14.84 -4.09 11.22
C ARG A 130 -14.61 -2.57 11.24
N ARG A 131 -14.11 -1.98 10.14
CA ARG A 131 -13.95 -0.53 10.03
C ARG A 131 -15.29 0.19 10.03
N ALA A 132 -16.27 -0.31 9.28
CA ALA A 132 -17.60 0.27 9.25
C ALA A 132 -18.28 0.21 10.64
N ALA A 133 -18.20 -0.92 11.33
CA ALA A 133 -18.71 -1.09 12.70
C ALA A 133 -18.01 -0.15 13.69
N ALA A 134 -16.68 -0.02 13.61
CA ALA A 134 -15.92 0.90 14.46
C ALA A 134 -16.30 2.37 14.22
N ILE A 135 -16.50 2.77 12.96
CA ILE A 135 -16.97 4.11 12.60
C ILE A 135 -18.38 4.35 13.14
N ALA A 136 -19.30 3.40 12.97
CA ALA A 136 -20.67 3.48 13.46
C ALA A 136 -20.70 3.59 15.00
N ALA A 137 -19.93 2.78 15.71
CA ALA A 137 -19.82 2.83 17.16
C ALA A 137 -19.26 4.18 17.68
N ARG A 138 -18.28 4.77 16.97
CA ARG A 138 -17.77 6.11 17.30
C ARG A 138 -18.81 7.19 17.07
N LYS A 139 -19.54 7.14 15.94
CA LYS A 139 -20.63 8.08 15.65
C LYS A 139 -21.74 7.99 16.69
N ALA A 140 -22.14 6.79 17.12
CA ALA A 140 -23.14 6.59 18.15
C ALA A 140 -22.74 7.17 19.53
N ARG A 141 -21.43 7.26 19.79
CA ARG A 141 -20.86 7.87 21.01
C ARG A 141 -20.52 9.35 20.85
N ASN A 142 -20.91 9.99 19.74
CA ASN A 142 -20.53 11.36 19.38
C ASN A 142 -19.01 11.61 19.36
N ILE A 143 -18.21 10.57 19.12
CA ILE A 143 -16.75 10.69 19.00
C ILE A 143 -16.43 11.05 17.54
N PRO A 144 -15.69 12.15 17.31
CA PRO A 144 -15.33 12.56 15.95
C PRO A 144 -14.61 11.45 15.20
N VAL A 145 -14.99 11.27 13.93
CA VAL A 145 -14.37 10.31 13.00
C VAL A 145 -13.58 11.08 11.97
N GLY A 146 -12.35 10.68 11.72
CA GLY A 146 -11.46 11.30 10.74
C GLY A 146 -10.21 11.89 11.39
N ARG A 147 -9.50 12.74 10.64
CA ARG A 147 -8.29 13.42 11.12
C ARG A 147 -8.66 14.39 12.25
N PRO A 148 -7.95 14.36 13.39
CA PRO A 148 -8.17 15.32 14.45
C PRO A 148 -8.08 16.76 13.93
N ARG A 149 -8.94 17.64 14.44
CA ARG A 149 -8.83 19.07 14.12
C ARG A 149 -7.51 19.61 14.64
N VAL A 150 -6.82 20.38 13.80
CA VAL A 150 -5.51 20.97 14.16
C VAL A 150 -5.70 22.02 15.26
N LEU A 151 -6.78 22.80 15.18
CA LEU A 151 -7.14 23.82 16.19
C LEU A 151 -8.26 23.30 17.09
N ARG A 152 -8.11 23.51 18.40
CA ARG A 152 -9.13 23.25 19.41
C ARG A 152 -10.23 24.29 19.33
N PRO A 153 -11.45 24.03 19.88
CA PRO A 153 -12.56 24.98 19.85
C PRO A 153 -12.22 26.35 20.45
N ASP A 154 -11.44 26.37 21.54
CA ASP A 154 -10.97 27.61 22.19
C ASP A 154 -10.03 28.42 21.27
N GLN A 155 -9.15 27.74 20.54
CA GLN A 155 -8.26 28.36 19.56
C GLN A 155 -9.02 28.89 18.32
N VAL A 156 -10.06 28.19 17.87
CA VAL A 156 -10.94 28.67 16.79
C VAL A 156 -11.68 29.93 17.22
N ALA A 157 -12.20 29.97 18.45
CA ALA A 157 -12.86 31.16 19.01
C ALA A 157 -11.87 32.34 19.15
N LEU A 158 -10.62 32.08 19.52
CA LEU A 158 -9.58 33.10 19.57
C LEU A 158 -9.26 33.63 18.17
N ALA A 159 -9.10 32.75 17.18
CA ALA A 159 -8.84 33.13 15.79
C ALA A 159 -9.94 34.05 15.23
N LYS A 160 -11.20 33.78 15.54
CA LYS A 160 -12.33 34.63 15.14
C LYS A 160 -12.24 36.01 15.78
N ARG A 161 -12.04 36.08 17.09
CA ARG A 161 -11.91 37.36 17.81
C ARG A 161 -10.76 38.22 17.28
N MET A 162 -9.61 37.61 17.01
CA MET A 162 -8.46 38.33 16.43
C MET A 162 -8.80 38.86 15.03
N ARG A 163 -9.48 38.06 14.19
CA ARG A 163 -9.90 38.50 12.87
C ARG A 163 -10.93 39.66 12.93
N ASP A 164 -11.88 39.56 13.85
CA ASP A 164 -12.92 40.63 14.03
C ASP A 164 -12.31 41.89 14.61
N ALA A 165 -11.20 41.81 15.35
CA ALA A 165 -10.39 42.94 15.80
C ALA A 165 -9.49 43.54 14.69
N GLY A 166 -9.53 43.01 13.45
CA GLY A 166 -8.76 43.50 12.31
C GLY A 166 -7.31 42.95 12.22
N GLU A 167 -6.93 41.95 13.02
CA GLU A 167 -5.60 41.37 12.96
C GLU A 167 -5.34 40.68 11.59
N PRO A 168 -4.15 40.87 10.99
CA PRO A 168 -3.79 40.22 9.74
C PRO A 168 -3.74 38.69 9.87
N VAL A 169 -4.28 37.98 8.88
CA VAL A 169 -4.28 36.48 8.85
C VAL A 169 -2.89 35.85 9.07
N PRO A 170 -1.77 36.40 8.55
CA PRO A 170 -0.44 35.89 8.87
C PRO A 170 -0.11 35.91 10.36
N VAL A 171 -0.46 36.98 11.07
CA VAL A 171 -0.22 37.13 12.50
C VAL A 171 -1.05 36.13 13.31
N ILE A 172 -2.34 35.95 12.95
CA ILE A 172 -3.21 34.97 13.60
C ILE A 172 -2.68 33.54 13.41
N ALA A 173 -2.21 33.22 12.20
CA ALA A 173 -1.70 31.89 11.88
C ALA A 173 -0.41 31.59 12.67
N GLU A 174 0.49 32.57 12.80
CA GLU A 174 1.73 32.49 13.59
C GLU A 174 1.42 32.33 15.07
N THR A 175 0.52 33.14 15.62
CA THR A 175 0.08 33.06 17.05
C THR A 175 -0.49 31.69 17.41
N LEU A 176 -1.20 31.06 16.49
CA LEU A 176 -1.82 29.73 16.70
C LEU A 176 -0.94 28.55 16.27
N GLY A 177 0.25 28.81 15.72
CA GLY A 177 1.19 27.78 15.29
C GLY A 177 0.68 26.93 14.11
N VAL A 178 -0.12 27.51 13.19
CA VAL A 178 -0.70 26.82 12.05
C VAL A 178 -0.38 27.52 10.72
N SER A 179 -0.50 26.79 9.62
CA SER A 179 -0.37 27.41 8.29
C SER A 179 -1.58 28.32 7.98
N ARG A 180 -1.38 29.35 7.17
CA ARG A 180 -2.45 30.23 6.68
C ARG A 180 -3.59 29.44 6.02
N ALA A 181 -3.25 28.42 5.22
CA ALA A 181 -4.23 27.56 4.57
C ALA A 181 -5.09 26.78 5.58
N THR A 182 -4.50 26.29 6.68
CA THR A 182 -5.21 25.61 7.77
C THR A 182 -6.16 26.58 8.47
N LEU A 183 -5.72 27.81 8.75
CA LEU A 183 -6.54 28.82 9.38
C LEU A 183 -7.76 29.20 8.51
N TYR A 184 -7.56 29.48 7.22
CA TYR A 184 -8.66 29.78 6.29
C TYR A 184 -9.69 28.66 6.25
N ARG A 185 -9.26 27.40 6.11
CA ARG A 185 -10.15 26.24 6.08
C ARG A 185 -10.96 26.12 7.38
N THR A 186 -10.31 26.27 8.52
CA THR A 186 -10.98 26.16 9.83
C THR A 186 -12.03 27.26 10.03
N LEU A 187 -11.72 28.50 9.63
CA LEU A 187 -12.65 29.61 9.75
C LEU A 187 -13.85 29.48 8.76
N ALA A 188 -13.64 28.89 7.58
CA ALA A 188 -14.71 28.63 6.62
C ALA A 188 -15.65 27.51 7.08
N GLU A 189 -15.10 26.40 7.62
CA GLU A 189 -15.89 25.26 8.10
C GLU A 189 -16.80 25.63 9.29
N ASP A 190 -16.39 26.59 10.12
CA ASP A 190 -17.14 27.02 11.31
C ASP A 190 -18.16 28.15 11.00
N GLY A 191 -18.05 28.76 9.84
CA GLY A 191 -19.04 29.75 9.34
C GLY A 191 -20.24 29.12 8.61
N SER A 192 -20.22 27.79 8.39
CA SER A 192 -21.28 27.03 7.70
C SER A 192 -22.18 26.24 8.66
N LYS A 193 -22.07 26.46 9.96
CA LYS A 193 -22.96 25.94 11.01
C LYS A 193 -23.75 27.09 11.63
#